data_2ce5d242a52cd04c4219eeeca0cb4ddd
#
_entry.id   2ce5d242a52cd04c4219eeeca0cb4ddd
#
_cell.length_a   1.000
_cell.length_b   1.000
_cell.length_c   1.000
_cell.angle_alpha   90.00
_cell.angle_beta   90.00
_cell.angle_gamma   90.00
#
_symmetry.space_group_name_H-M   'P 1'
#
loop_
_entity.id
_entity.type
_entity.pdbx_description
1 polymer ?
#
loop_
_entity_poly.entity_id
_entity_poly.type
_entity_poly.pdbx_seq_one_letter_code
_entity_poly.pdbx_strand_id
1 'polypeptide(L)'
;MTTLIADSGSTKTDWALVDDAGQILFTGKTQGINPFHLSDDDIWKILAEELTLPEVPARVFFYGSGVTESMKPRMEHLLFQQFPQAEVHAESDLLGAARALLGRRSGIACILGTGANSCLYDGEHILLNTPPLGYILGDEGSGAVLGKMFLNGIFKGALPESLKQEYLSWSGLDYPSIINKVYRQPLANRYLASIAPFISMQMKRVEEAAASDNSSQHTETLRLHAEALHQMVVEAFEQFYQRNITPYLLSVDSSQNASSLSVAFVGSIAHYFEQPLRQVFEQHHHLTVSQILKAPMKGLVSYHLH
;
A
#
# COMPACT_ATOMS: atom_id res chain seq x y z
N MET A 1 21.83 -21.41 -6.19
CA MET A 1 21.79 -20.09 -6.90
C MET A 1 21.09 -19.08 -6.02
N THR A 2 21.38 -17.79 -6.17
CA THR A 2 20.68 -16.77 -5.36
C THR A 2 19.79 -15.89 -6.21
N THR A 3 18.68 -15.46 -5.64
CA THR A 3 17.69 -14.60 -6.26
C THR A 3 17.54 -13.31 -5.45
N LEU A 4 17.73 -12.17 -6.09
CA LEU A 4 17.46 -10.86 -5.52
C LEU A 4 16.05 -10.44 -5.89
N ILE A 5 15.25 -10.08 -4.89
CA ILE A 5 13.87 -9.62 -5.06
C ILE A 5 13.77 -8.20 -4.52
N ALA A 6 13.16 -7.31 -5.30
CA ALA A 6 12.91 -5.93 -4.92
C ALA A 6 11.42 -5.61 -4.92
N ASP A 7 10.95 -4.91 -3.88
CA ASP A 7 9.65 -4.27 -3.79
C ASP A 7 9.85 -2.77 -3.67
N SER A 8 9.58 -2.04 -4.76
CA SER A 8 9.87 -0.62 -4.88
C SER A 8 8.61 0.24 -4.95
N GLY A 9 8.33 0.92 -3.85
CA GLY A 9 7.33 1.98 -3.82
C GLY A 9 7.92 3.36 -4.12
N SER A 10 7.08 4.38 -4.05
CA SER A 10 7.49 5.77 -4.28
C SER A 10 8.51 6.30 -3.26
N THR A 11 8.63 5.69 -2.07
CA THR A 11 9.43 6.23 -0.95
C THR A 11 10.69 5.42 -0.70
N LYS A 12 10.60 4.12 -0.81
CA LYS A 12 11.68 3.17 -0.51
C LYS A 12 11.56 1.95 -1.41
N THR A 13 12.68 1.25 -1.58
CA THR A 13 12.76 -0.11 -2.12
C THR A 13 13.22 -1.04 -1.01
N ASP A 14 12.44 -2.06 -0.72
CA ASP A 14 12.84 -3.16 0.15
C ASP A 14 13.47 -4.26 -0.73
N TRP A 15 14.64 -4.75 -0.32
CA TRP A 15 15.42 -5.77 -1.03
C TRP A 15 15.54 -7.04 -0.18
N ALA A 16 15.46 -8.21 -0.82
CA ALA A 16 15.79 -9.49 -0.20
C ALA A 16 16.62 -10.35 -1.16
N LEU A 17 17.76 -10.86 -0.70
CA LEU A 17 18.52 -11.89 -1.39
C LEU A 17 18.20 -13.23 -0.75
N VAL A 18 17.78 -14.21 -1.55
CA VAL A 18 17.37 -15.53 -1.08
C VAL A 18 18.09 -16.64 -1.83
N ASP A 19 18.33 -17.75 -1.16
CA ASP A 19 18.86 -18.96 -1.79
C ASP A 19 17.75 -19.84 -2.40
N ASP A 20 18.10 -20.93 -3.05
CA ASP A 20 17.15 -21.89 -3.64
C ASP A 20 16.29 -22.62 -2.60
N ALA A 21 16.65 -22.60 -1.32
CA ALA A 21 15.86 -23.15 -0.23
C ALA A 21 14.90 -22.12 0.39
N GLY A 22 14.96 -20.85 -0.08
CA GLY A 22 14.13 -19.76 0.43
C GLY A 22 14.67 -19.10 1.70
N GLN A 23 15.90 -19.43 2.10
CA GLN A 23 16.54 -18.75 3.20
C GLN A 23 16.93 -17.34 2.77
N ILE A 24 16.53 -16.36 3.57
CA ILE A 24 16.91 -14.97 3.36
C ILE A 24 18.37 -14.80 3.82
N LEU A 25 19.25 -14.53 2.87
CA LEU A 25 20.67 -14.29 3.08
C LEU A 25 20.97 -12.83 3.41
N PHE A 26 20.14 -11.92 2.87
CA PHE A 26 20.30 -10.49 3.08
C PHE A 26 18.94 -9.79 2.96
N THR A 27 18.76 -8.74 3.74
CA THR A 27 17.70 -7.75 3.54
C THR A 27 18.29 -6.36 3.58
N GLY A 28 17.85 -5.51 2.66
CA GLY A 28 18.32 -4.12 2.56
C GLY A 28 17.19 -3.16 2.22
N LYS A 29 17.48 -1.88 2.34
CA LYS A 29 16.57 -0.81 1.93
C LYS A 29 17.36 0.25 1.21
N THR A 30 16.79 0.76 0.13
CA THR A 30 17.28 1.91 -0.60
C THR A 30 16.18 2.95 -0.76
N GLN A 31 16.51 4.09 -1.31
CA GLN A 31 15.53 5.04 -1.81
C GLN A 31 14.59 4.35 -2.82
N GLY A 32 13.33 4.82 -2.89
CA GLY A 32 12.34 4.28 -3.83
C GLY A 32 12.74 4.57 -5.28
N ILE A 33 12.71 3.52 -6.10
CA ILE A 33 13.05 3.58 -7.51
C ILE A 33 11.74 3.57 -8.32
N ASN A 34 11.44 4.71 -8.95
CA ASN A 34 10.33 4.84 -9.87
C ASN A 34 10.87 5.35 -11.21
N PRO A 35 10.97 4.50 -12.24
CA PRO A 35 11.57 4.87 -13.52
C PRO A 35 10.76 5.90 -14.31
N PHE A 36 9.53 6.17 -13.91
CA PHE A 36 8.72 7.23 -14.50
C PHE A 36 9.15 8.64 -14.02
N HIS A 37 9.76 8.74 -12.84
CA HIS A 37 10.11 10.01 -12.22
C HIS A 37 11.62 10.24 -12.08
N LEU A 38 12.42 9.18 -12.03
CA LEU A 38 13.86 9.25 -11.85
C LEU A 38 14.59 9.17 -13.19
N SER A 39 15.72 9.88 -13.31
CA SER A 39 16.65 9.71 -14.42
C SER A 39 17.42 8.39 -14.31
N ASP A 40 18.05 7.94 -15.41
CA ASP A 40 18.91 6.75 -15.40
C ASP A 40 20.08 6.90 -14.42
N ASP A 41 20.68 8.09 -14.39
CA ASP A 41 21.79 8.42 -13.47
C ASP A 41 21.35 8.33 -11.99
N ASP A 42 20.14 8.79 -11.66
CA ASP A 42 19.63 8.71 -10.30
C ASP A 42 19.35 7.25 -9.89
N ILE A 43 18.74 6.47 -10.80
CA ILE A 43 18.51 5.04 -10.54
C ILE A 43 19.84 4.30 -10.39
N TRP A 44 20.80 4.58 -11.28
CA TRP A 44 22.12 3.96 -11.22
C TRP A 44 22.84 4.28 -9.91
N LYS A 45 22.81 5.52 -9.44
CA LYS A 45 23.37 5.91 -8.15
C LYS A 45 22.75 5.14 -6.99
N ILE A 46 21.43 5.02 -6.97
CA ILE A 46 20.73 4.25 -5.92
C ILE A 46 21.21 2.80 -5.92
N LEU A 47 21.27 2.17 -7.10
CA LEU A 47 21.69 0.77 -7.23
C LEU A 47 23.17 0.56 -6.86
N ALA A 48 24.06 1.48 -7.24
CA ALA A 48 25.49 1.35 -7.03
C ALA A 48 25.95 1.79 -5.64
N GLU A 49 25.35 2.83 -5.06
CA GLU A 49 25.82 3.46 -3.83
C GLU A 49 25.04 3.00 -2.58
N GLU A 50 23.74 2.69 -2.72
CA GLU A 50 22.88 2.33 -1.57
C GLU A 50 22.70 0.82 -1.42
N LEU A 51 22.89 0.02 -2.49
CA LEU A 51 22.68 -1.42 -2.44
C LEU A 51 24.01 -2.18 -2.39
N THR A 52 24.37 -2.66 -1.20
CA THR A 52 25.54 -3.51 -1.00
C THR A 52 25.09 -4.93 -0.68
N LEU A 53 25.39 -5.86 -1.59
CA LEU A 53 25.02 -7.28 -1.45
C LEU A 53 26.21 -8.12 -0.96
N PRO A 54 25.97 -9.18 -0.17
CA PRO A 54 27.03 -10.10 0.26
C PRO A 54 27.60 -10.96 -0.87
N GLU A 55 26.80 -11.18 -1.93
CA GLU A 55 27.21 -11.93 -3.13
C GLU A 55 26.42 -11.49 -4.36
N VAL A 56 26.89 -11.84 -5.55
CA VAL A 56 26.25 -11.50 -6.82
C VAL A 56 25.06 -12.43 -7.05
N PRO A 57 23.84 -11.89 -7.29
CA PRO A 57 22.65 -12.70 -7.57
C PRO A 57 22.73 -13.36 -8.95
N ALA A 58 22.16 -14.56 -9.08
CA ALA A 58 21.97 -15.21 -10.37
C ALA A 58 20.70 -14.75 -11.09
N ARG A 59 19.69 -14.30 -10.32
CA ARG A 59 18.43 -13.77 -10.83
C ARG A 59 18.04 -12.52 -10.07
N VAL A 60 17.41 -11.55 -10.76
CA VAL A 60 16.90 -10.32 -10.16
C VAL A 60 15.45 -10.12 -10.61
N PHE A 61 14.54 -10.02 -9.64
CA PHE A 61 13.15 -9.69 -9.86
C PHE A 61 12.85 -8.35 -9.19
N PHE A 62 12.57 -7.35 -9.98
CA PHE A 62 12.25 -6.00 -9.52
C PHE A 62 10.76 -5.72 -9.73
N TYR A 63 10.04 -5.44 -8.67
CA TYR A 63 8.66 -5.03 -8.68
C TYR A 63 8.56 -3.56 -8.27
N GLY A 64 8.18 -2.69 -9.21
CA GLY A 64 8.27 -1.26 -8.97
C GLY A 64 7.06 -0.45 -9.40
N SER A 65 6.71 0.52 -8.56
CA SER A 65 5.78 1.58 -8.90
C SER A 65 6.33 2.34 -10.12
N GLY A 66 5.49 2.58 -11.13
CA GLY A 66 5.88 3.23 -12.38
C GLY A 66 6.57 2.31 -13.41
N VAL A 67 6.78 1.02 -13.12
CA VAL A 67 7.22 0.04 -14.11
C VAL A 67 6.02 -0.39 -14.95
N THR A 68 5.72 0.41 -15.96
CA THR A 68 4.74 0.08 -16.99
C THR A 68 5.36 -0.79 -18.07
N GLU A 69 4.56 -1.39 -18.95
CA GLU A 69 5.07 -2.18 -20.09
C GLU A 69 6.12 -1.42 -20.92
N SER A 70 5.94 -0.10 -21.08
CA SER A 70 6.91 0.75 -21.80
C SER A 70 8.18 1.03 -21.00
N MET A 71 8.15 0.92 -19.66
CA MET A 71 9.31 1.18 -18.79
C MET A 71 10.07 -0.09 -18.39
N LYS A 72 9.51 -1.28 -18.59
CA LYS A 72 10.18 -2.56 -18.31
C LYS A 72 11.55 -2.66 -18.98
N PRO A 73 11.69 -2.47 -20.32
CA PRO A 73 12.99 -2.63 -20.98
C PRO A 73 14.04 -1.66 -20.43
N ARG A 74 13.64 -0.43 -20.08
CA ARG A 74 14.53 0.55 -19.47
C ARG A 74 15.02 0.08 -18.09
N MET A 75 14.10 -0.38 -17.26
CA MET A 75 14.47 -0.83 -15.90
C MET A 75 15.32 -2.11 -15.95
N GLU A 76 14.99 -3.06 -16.79
CA GLU A 76 15.79 -4.28 -17.02
C GLU A 76 17.19 -3.95 -17.50
N HIS A 77 17.34 -2.98 -18.39
CA HIS A 77 18.65 -2.54 -18.87
C HIS A 77 19.51 -1.97 -17.72
N LEU A 78 18.96 -1.12 -16.86
CA LEU A 78 19.65 -0.55 -15.71
C LEU A 78 20.03 -1.61 -14.66
N LEU A 79 19.14 -2.56 -14.42
CA LEU A 79 19.43 -3.71 -13.54
C LEU A 79 20.53 -4.60 -14.14
N PHE A 80 20.50 -4.85 -15.45
CA PHE A 80 21.53 -5.64 -16.13
C PHE A 80 22.90 -4.94 -16.09
N GLN A 81 22.96 -3.62 -16.20
CA GLN A 81 24.21 -2.89 -16.02
C GLN A 81 24.81 -3.08 -14.62
N GLN A 82 23.99 -3.13 -13.59
CA GLN A 82 24.42 -3.38 -12.21
C GLN A 82 24.75 -4.87 -11.96
N PHE A 83 24.00 -5.78 -12.58
CA PHE A 83 24.12 -7.23 -12.39
C PHE A 83 24.29 -7.97 -13.72
N PRO A 84 25.44 -7.80 -14.43
CA PRO A 84 25.60 -8.28 -15.81
C PRO A 84 25.64 -9.80 -15.95
N GLN A 85 25.73 -10.54 -14.84
CA GLN A 85 25.71 -12.01 -14.85
C GLN A 85 24.35 -12.58 -14.43
N ALA A 86 23.41 -11.72 -14.06
CA ALA A 86 22.10 -12.14 -13.59
C ALA A 86 21.07 -12.15 -14.73
N GLU A 87 20.12 -13.05 -14.65
CA GLU A 87 18.85 -12.95 -15.37
C GLU A 87 18.00 -11.90 -14.68
N VAL A 88 17.58 -10.84 -15.40
CA VAL A 88 16.88 -9.69 -14.80
C VAL A 88 15.47 -9.57 -15.37
N HIS A 89 14.52 -9.28 -14.46
CA HIS A 89 13.11 -9.04 -14.79
C HIS A 89 12.61 -7.83 -14.00
N ALA A 90 11.91 -6.95 -14.68
CA ALA A 90 11.23 -5.82 -14.06
C ALA A 90 9.73 -5.89 -14.33
N GLU A 91 8.93 -5.71 -13.29
CA GLU A 91 7.48 -5.80 -13.33
C GLU A 91 6.83 -4.67 -12.50
N SER A 92 5.54 -4.43 -12.75
CA SER A 92 4.79 -3.46 -11.93
C SER A 92 4.66 -3.92 -10.48
N ASP A 93 4.62 -2.95 -9.56
CA ASP A 93 4.29 -3.20 -8.15
C ASP A 93 2.95 -3.92 -7.98
N LEU A 94 1.98 -3.66 -8.85
CA LEU A 94 0.68 -4.30 -8.84
C LEU A 94 0.77 -5.80 -9.17
N LEU A 95 1.58 -6.21 -10.15
CA LEU A 95 1.82 -7.63 -10.43
C LEU A 95 2.60 -8.27 -9.27
N GLY A 96 3.55 -7.56 -8.69
CA GLY A 96 4.24 -7.99 -7.46
C GLY A 96 3.28 -8.24 -6.31
N ALA A 97 2.35 -7.32 -6.09
CA ALA A 97 1.30 -7.48 -5.08
C ALA A 97 0.40 -8.70 -5.35
N ALA A 98 -0.04 -8.90 -6.60
CA ALA A 98 -0.86 -10.05 -6.98
C ALA A 98 -0.12 -11.39 -6.74
N ARG A 99 1.13 -11.49 -7.16
CA ARG A 99 2.00 -12.65 -6.92
C ARG A 99 2.22 -12.92 -5.43
N ALA A 100 2.49 -11.86 -4.66
CA ALA A 100 2.70 -11.97 -3.20
C ALA A 100 1.45 -12.43 -2.45
N LEU A 101 0.28 -11.94 -2.87
CA LEU A 101 -1.00 -12.19 -2.20
C LEU A 101 -1.66 -13.50 -2.63
N LEU A 102 -1.64 -13.80 -3.90
CA LEU A 102 -2.43 -14.89 -4.47
C LEU A 102 -1.58 -16.06 -4.94
N GLY A 103 -0.27 -15.85 -5.10
CA GLY A 103 0.61 -16.85 -5.70
C GLY A 103 0.17 -17.14 -7.14
N ARG A 104 -0.18 -18.41 -7.40
CA ARG A 104 -0.70 -18.85 -8.70
C ARG A 104 -2.22 -19.05 -8.71
N ARG A 105 -2.93 -18.50 -7.70
CA ARG A 105 -4.40 -18.58 -7.62
C ARG A 105 -5.02 -17.32 -8.22
N SER A 106 -6.17 -17.47 -8.85
CA SER A 106 -6.96 -16.34 -9.33
C SER A 106 -7.63 -15.58 -8.17
N GLY A 107 -7.90 -14.30 -8.37
CA GLY A 107 -8.57 -13.44 -7.39
C GLY A 107 -8.34 -11.96 -7.63
N ILE A 108 -8.75 -11.13 -6.70
CA ILE A 108 -8.52 -9.69 -6.70
C ILE A 108 -7.36 -9.38 -5.75
N ALA A 109 -6.33 -8.69 -6.25
CA ALA A 109 -5.22 -8.20 -5.46
C ALA A 109 -5.30 -6.68 -5.33
N CYS A 110 -5.11 -6.16 -4.10
CA CYS A 110 -5.24 -4.76 -3.77
C CYS A 110 -4.01 -4.25 -3.03
N ILE A 111 -3.52 -3.07 -3.43
CA ILE A 111 -2.51 -2.29 -2.70
C ILE A 111 -3.23 -1.16 -1.98
N LEU A 112 -3.05 -1.04 -0.66
CA LEU A 112 -3.50 0.09 0.14
C LEU A 112 -2.34 0.62 0.98
N GLY A 113 -1.67 1.62 0.43
CA GLY A 113 -0.49 2.28 0.98
C GLY A 113 -0.62 3.80 0.95
N THR A 114 0.43 4.52 0.53
CA THR A 114 0.36 5.97 0.28
C THR A 114 -0.70 6.29 -0.77
N GLY A 115 -0.73 5.54 -1.88
CA GLY A 115 -1.80 5.47 -2.87
C GLY A 115 -2.58 4.16 -2.75
N ALA A 116 -3.51 3.92 -3.67
CA ALA A 116 -4.27 2.67 -3.80
C ALA A 116 -4.23 2.14 -5.23
N ASN A 117 -4.26 0.82 -5.39
CA ASN A 117 -4.40 0.17 -6.69
C ASN A 117 -5.03 -1.21 -6.51
N SER A 118 -5.58 -1.77 -7.58
CA SER A 118 -6.19 -3.11 -7.55
C SER A 118 -6.14 -3.77 -8.92
N CYS A 119 -6.24 -5.08 -8.95
CA CYS A 119 -6.41 -5.82 -10.20
C CYS A 119 -7.19 -7.11 -10.03
N LEU A 120 -7.83 -7.55 -11.11
CA LEU A 120 -8.26 -8.93 -11.27
C LEU A 120 -7.09 -9.73 -11.88
N TYR A 121 -6.74 -10.82 -11.23
CA TYR A 121 -5.57 -11.65 -11.52
C TYR A 121 -6.01 -13.10 -11.76
N ASP A 122 -5.43 -13.78 -12.76
CA ASP A 122 -5.79 -15.17 -13.14
C ASP A 122 -4.88 -16.25 -12.50
N GLY A 123 -3.82 -15.84 -11.79
CA GLY A 123 -2.77 -16.70 -11.27
C GLY A 123 -1.42 -16.51 -11.97
N GLU A 124 -1.40 -15.78 -13.09
CA GLU A 124 -0.18 -15.51 -13.86
C GLU A 124 -0.13 -14.06 -14.35
N HIS A 125 -1.28 -13.54 -14.86
CA HIS A 125 -1.40 -12.23 -15.48
C HIS A 125 -2.48 -11.37 -14.84
N ILE A 126 -2.31 -10.06 -14.95
CA ILE A 126 -3.36 -9.10 -14.64
C ILE A 126 -4.34 -9.08 -15.81
N LEU A 127 -5.59 -9.51 -15.55
CA LEU A 127 -6.66 -9.50 -16.55
C LEU A 127 -7.30 -8.11 -16.69
N LEU A 128 -7.53 -7.44 -15.55
CA LEU A 128 -8.13 -6.11 -15.49
C LEU A 128 -7.46 -5.29 -14.40
N ASN A 129 -7.30 -4.00 -14.65
CA ASN A 129 -6.86 -3.02 -13.66
C ASN A 129 -7.78 -1.80 -13.74
N THR A 130 -8.46 -1.48 -12.65
CA THR A 130 -9.16 -0.21 -12.52
C THR A 130 -8.12 0.89 -12.33
N PRO A 131 -8.09 1.94 -13.19
CA PRO A 131 -7.09 2.99 -13.08
C PRO A 131 -7.10 3.68 -11.72
N PRO A 132 -5.98 3.77 -10.99
CA PRO A 132 -5.94 4.36 -9.65
C PRO A 132 -6.11 5.88 -9.66
N LEU A 133 -5.75 6.56 -10.75
CA LEU A 133 -5.88 8.00 -11.03
C LEU A 133 -5.12 8.93 -10.08
N GLY A 134 -4.43 8.40 -9.05
CA GLY A 134 -3.67 9.17 -8.07
C GLY A 134 -4.54 9.92 -7.06
N TYR A 135 -3.91 10.51 -6.02
CA TYR A 135 -4.58 11.05 -4.84
C TYR A 135 -5.52 12.26 -5.09
N ILE A 136 -5.43 12.89 -6.24
CA ILE A 136 -6.30 14.02 -6.61
C ILE A 136 -7.63 13.51 -7.17
N LEU A 137 -7.59 12.56 -8.10
CA LEU A 137 -8.74 12.08 -8.86
C LEU A 137 -9.26 10.71 -8.41
N GLY A 138 -8.45 9.96 -7.65
CA GLY A 138 -8.73 8.60 -7.23
C GLY A 138 -8.02 8.24 -5.94
N ASP A 139 -7.30 7.09 -5.94
CA ASP A 139 -6.61 6.48 -4.78
C ASP A 139 -7.54 6.27 -3.58
N GLU A 140 -8.82 5.98 -3.79
CA GLU A 140 -9.80 5.75 -2.73
C GLU A 140 -9.27 4.72 -1.73
N GLY A 141 -9.53 4.90 -0.45
CA GLY A 141 -9.05 4.02 0.62
C GLY A 141 -7.55 4.12 0.93
N SER A 142 -6.78 4.93 0.20
CA SER A 142 -5.35 5.13 0.46
C SER A 142 -5.07 6.03 1.66
N GLY A 143 -3.81 6.00 2.15
CA GLY A 143 -3.36 6.89 3.20
C GLY A 143 -3.46 8.38 2.81
N ALA A 144 -3.23 8.72 1.56
CA ALA A 144 -3.37 10.09 1.07
C ALA A 144 -4.84 10.55 1.11
N VAL A 145 -5.78 9.70 0.74
CA VAL A 145 -7.21 9.99 0.81
C VAL A 145 -7.68 10.07 2.27
N LEU A 146 -7.26 9.14 3.13
CA LEU A 146 -7.56 9.21 4.57
C LEU A 146 -7.06 10.52 5.19
N GLY A 147 -5.81 10.93 4.89
CA GLY A 147 -5.27 12.21 5.37
C GLY A 147 -6.03 13.42 4.83
N LYS A 148 -6.46 13.39 3.57
CA LYS A 148 -7.29 14.44 2.97
C LYS A 148 -8.66 14.53 3.66
N MET A 149 -9.33 13.40 3.89
CA MET A 149 -10.63 13.34 4.59
C MET A 149 -10.47 13.83 6.03
N PHE A 150 -9.42 13.40 6.72
CA PHE A 150 -9.13 13.81 8.09
C PHE A 150 -8.92 15.33 8.20
N LEU A 151 -8.04 15.92 7.38
CA LEU A 151 -7.82 17.37 7.39
C LEU A 151 -9.10 18.15 7.06
N ASN A 152 -9.85 17.70 6.07
CA ASN A 152 -11.15 18.30 5.75
C ASN A 152 -12.09 18.25 6.95
N GLY A 153 -12.20 17.08 7.60
CA GLY A 153 -13.09 16.85 8.74
C GLY A 153 -12.76 17.73 9.95
N ILE A 154 -11.49 17.84 10.35
CA ILE A 154 -11.09 18.65 11.51
C ILE A 154 -11.20 20.16 11.27
N PHE A 155 -11.01 20.63 10.04
CA PHE A 155 -11.08 22.07 9.73
C PHE A 155 -12.48 22.54 9.33
N LYS A 156 -13.40 21.63 8.96
CA LYS A 156 -14.78 21.97 8.60
C LYS A 156 -15.82 21.51 9.65
N GLY A 157 -15.36 20.96 10.78
CA GLY A 157 -16.23 20.58 11.89
C GLY A 157 -17.03 19.28 11.66
N ALA A 158 -16.64 18.44 10.70
CA ALA A 158 -17.20 17.09 10.55
C ALA A 158 -16.58 16.09 11.55
N LEU A 159 -15.41 16.40 12.07
CA LEU A 159 -14.75 15.67 13.15
C LEU A 159 -14.68 16.55 14.43
N PRO A 160 -14.58 15.94 15.63
CA PRO A 160 -14.57 16.68 16.90
C PRO A 160 -13.47 17.75 16.99
N GLU A 161 -13.78 18.92 17.55
CA GLU A 161 -12.82 20.03 17.72
C GLU A 161 -11.64 19.64 18.61
N SER A 162 -11.87 18.81 19.63
CA SER A 162 -10.81 18.27 20.49
C SER A 162 -9.79 17.44 19.69
N LEU A 163 -10.24 16.68 18.70
CA LEU A 163 -9.38 15.90 17.80
C LEU A 163 -8.49 16.81 16.94
N LYS A 164 -9.00 17.96 16.50
CA LYS A 164 -8.21 18.98 15.80
C LYS A 164 -7.09 19.52 16.69
N GLN A 165 -7.40 19.87 17.95
CA GLN A 165 -6.40 20.38 18.90
C GLN A 165 -5.30 19.33 19.15
N GLU A 166 -5.69 18.06 19.34
CA GLU A 166 -4.73 16.98 19.52
C GLU A 166 -3.84 16.78 18.27
N TYR A 167 -4.41 16.85 17.07
CA TYR A 167 -3.63 16.72 15.83
C TYR A 167 -2.63 17.88 15.66
N LEU A 168 -3.05 19.12 15.87
CA LEU A 168 -2.16 20.28 15.76
C LEU A 168 -1.01 20.19 16.78
N SER A 169 -1.30 19.76 18.01
CA SER A 169 -0.28 19.53 19.04
C SER A 169 0.67 18.39 18.66
N TRP A 170 0.14 17.25 18.16
CA TRP A 170 0.94 16.10 17.78
C TRP A 170 1.83 16.38 16.56
N SER A 171 1.30 17.07 15.57
CA SER A 171 2.04 17.36 14.33
C SER A 171 3.02 18.55 14.49
N GLY A 172 2.81 19.40 15.48
CA GLY A 172 3.54 20.67 15.63
C GLY A 172 3.29 21.67 14.48
N LEU A 173 2.21 21.48 13.73
CA LEU A 173 1.86 22.31 12.57
C LEU A 173 0.66 23.19 12.86
N ASP A 174 0.67 24.39 12.30
CA ASP A 174 -0.48 25.27 12.22
C ASP A 174 -1.19 25.15 10.85
N TYR A 175 -2.36 25.75 10.73
CA TYR A 175 -3.14 25.72 9.49
C TYR A 175 -2.35 26.25 8.26
N PRO A 176 -1.64 27.41 8.31
CA PRO A 176 -0.84 27.87 7.18
C PRO A 176 0.24 26.88 6.75
N SER A 177 0.92 26.23 7.71
CA SER A 177 1.96 25.23 7.45
C SER A 177 1.39 23.99 6.78
N ILE A 178 0.20 23.51 7.19
CA ILE A 178 -0.52 22.41 6.57
C ILE A 178 -0.86 22.75 5.11
N ILE A 179 -1.43 23.93 4.87
CA ILE A 179 -1.76 24.40 3.51
C ILE A 179 -0.50 24.49 2.65
N ASN A 180 0.60 25.00 3.21
CA ASN A 180 1.88 25.05 2.47
C ASN A 180 2.38 23.65 2.07
N LYS A 181 2.29 22.65 2.98
CA LYS A 181 2.68 21.25 2.68
C LYS A 181 1.83 20.63 1.57
N VAL A 182 0.53 20.91 1.55
CA VAL A 182 -0.39 20.31 0.57
C VAL A 182 -0.28 20.98 -0.80
N TYR A 183 -0.12 22.32 -0.86
CA TYR A 183 -0.27 23.05 -2.12
C TYR A 183 1.01 23.63 -2.70
N ARG A 184 2.08 23.72 -1.91
CA ARG A 184 3.31 24.41 -2.33
C ARG A 184 4.58 23.57 -2.20
N GLN A 185 4.52 22.43 -1.51
CA GLN A 185 5.65 21.51 -1.38
C GLN A 185 5.47 20.29 -2.29
N PRO A 186 6.58 19.67 -2.74
CA PRO A 186 6.51 18.41 -3.47
C PRO A 186 5.99 17.28 -2.57
N LEU A 187 5.49 16.21 -3.19
CA LEU A 187 5.08 14.98 -2.51
C LEU A 187 3.93 15.17 -1.50
N ALA A 188 2.95 16.01 -1.83
CA ALA A 188 1.77 16.25 -1.01
C ALA A 188 1.02 14.96 -0.63
N ASN A 189 0.99 13.95 -1.52
CA ASN A 189 0.44 12.62 -1.23
C ASN A 189 1.15 11.91 -0.07
N ARG A 190 2.48 12.02 0.03
CA ARG A 190 3.24 11.46 1.15
C ARG A 190 2.93 12.18 2.46
N TYR A 191 2.84 13.50 2.42
CA TYR A 191 2.43 14.28 3.60
C TYR A 191 1.03 13.88 4.06
N LEU A 192 0.06 13.81 3.15
CA LEU A 192 -1.30 13.39 3.48
C LEU A 192 -1.31 11.97 4.08
N ALA A 193 -0.62 11.02 3.47
CA ALA A 193 -0.53 9.66 3.97
C ALA A 193 0.18 9.55 5.34
N SER A 194 1.07 10.50 5.67
CA SER A 194 1.75 10.52 6.97
C SER A 194 0.82 10.85 8.16
N ILE A 195 -0.43 11.21 7.90
CA ILE A 195 -1.48 11.44 8.91
C ILE A 195 -2.10 10.11 9.39
N ALA A 196 -2.07 9.06 8.55
CA ALA A 196 -2.69 7.78 8.88
C ALA A 196 -2.20 7.15 10.22
N PRO A 197 -0.92 7.23 10.61
CA PRO A 197 -0.48 6.80 11.94
C PRO A 197 -1.19 7.51 13.08
N PHE A 198 -1.46 8.83 12.99
CA PHE A 198 -2.23 9.55 13.99
C PHE A 198 -3.67 9.04 14.07
N ILE A 199 -4.33 8.85 12.92
CA ILE A 199 -5.69 8.30 12.84
C ILE A 199 -5.74 6.93 13.52
N SER A 200 -4.83 6.02 13.15
CA SER A 200 -4.75 4.67 13.73
C SER A 200 -4.48 4.70 15.25
N MET A 201 -3.60 5.59 15.69
CA MET A 201 -3.31 5.77 17.11
C MET A 201 -4.57 6.20 17.89
N GLN A 202 -5.30 7.20 17.39
CA GLN A 202 -6.51 7.68 18.04
C GLN A 202 -7.61 6.62 18.11
N MET A 203 -7.77 5.82 17.06
CA MET A 203 -8.75 4.72 17.06
C MET A 203 -8.43 3.66 18.12
N LYS A 204 -7.14 3.36 18.36
CA LYS A 204 -6.70 2.34 19.34
C LYS A 204 -6.76 2.81 20.79
N ARG A 205 -6.66 4.12 21.07
CA ARG A 205 -6.65 4.66 22.43
C ARG A 205 -7.91 4.31 23.25
N VAL A 206 -9.03 4.04 22.59
CA VAL A 206 -10.26 3.59 23.28
C VAL A 206 -10.11 2.19 23.84
N GLU A 207 -9.49 1.28 23.10
CA GLU A 207 -9.27 -0.10 23.55
C GLU A 207 -8.34 -0.12 24.79
N GLU A 208 -7.30 0.74 24.78
CA GLU A 208 -6.37 0.91 25.89
C GLU A 208 -7.05 1.54 27.13
N ALA A 209 -7.91 2.56 26.92
CA ALA A 209 -8.65 3.20 27.99
C ALA A 209 -9.73 2.30 28.61
N ALA A 210 -10.42 1.50 27.80
CA ALA A 210 -11.42 0.53 28.27
C ALA A 210 -10.79 -0.57 29.13
N ALA A 211 -9.55 -0.96 28.86
CA ALA A 211 -8.81 -1.94 29.66
C ALA A 211 -8.38 -1.39 31.05
N SER A 212 -8.39 -0.07 31.27
CA SER A 212 -7.92 0.59 32.50
C SER A 212 -9.03 0.98 33.48
N ASP A 213 -10.27 0.55 33.27
CA ASP A 213 -11.46 0.72 34.17
C ASP A 213 -11.76 2.20 34.58
N ASN A 214 -11.45 3.15 33.68
CA ASN A 214 -11.69 4.58 33.92
C ASN A 214 -12.96 5.05 33.18
N SER A 215 -14.08 5.08 33.90
CA SER A 215 -15.35 5.71 33.47
C SER A 215 -15.30 7.26 33.60
N SER A 216 -14.26 7.89 33.07
CA SER A 216 -14.07 9.35 33.14
C SER A 216 -14.59 10.04 31.84
N GLN A 217 -14.86 11.35 31.96
CA GLN A 217 -15.19 12.22 30.82
C GLN A 217 -14.12 12.13 29.69
N HIS A 218 -12.88 11.82 30.09
CA HIS A 218 -11.77 11.59 29.12
C HIS A 218 -12.02 10.35 28.26
N THR A 219 -12.46 9.23 28.84
CA THR A 219 -12.77 7.98 28.11
C THR A 219 -13.89 8.20 27.09
N GLU A 220 -14.93 8.96 27.46
CA GLU A 220 -16.02 9.29 26.53
C GLU A 220 -15.53 10.15 25.36
N THR A 221 -14.63 11.10 25.59
CA THR A 221 -14.02 11.89 24.51
C THR A 221 -13.22 11.00 23.55
N LEU A 222 -12.42 10.06 24.07
CA LEU A 222 -11.65 9.12 23.25
C LEU A 222 -12.58 8.21 22.41
N ARG A 223 -13.68 7.78 23.00
CA ARG A 223 -14.67 6.97 22.29
C ARG A 223 -15.31 7.73 21.12
N LEU A 224 -15.71 8.99 21.35
CA LEU A 224 -16.24 9.85 20.28
C LEU A 224 -15.23 10.07 19.16
N HIS A 225 -13.94 10.25 19.49
CA HIS A 225 -12.87 10.35 18.48
C HIS A 225 -12.75 9.07 17.65
N ALA A 226 -12.71 7.92 18.32
CA ALA A 226 -12.54 6.64 17.62
C ALA A 226 -13.75 6.30 16.75
N GLU A 227 -14.98 6.54 17.22
CA GLU A 227 -16.20 6.31 16.43
C GLU A 227 -16.24 7.21 15.20
N ALA A 228 -15.93 8.50 15.33
CA ALA A 228 -15.89 9.43 14.20
C ALA A 228 -14.81 9.06 13.17
N LEU A 229 -13.61 8.67 13.65
CA LEU A 229 -12.53 8.23 12.77
C LEU A 229 -12.83 6.89 12.12
N HIS A 230 -13.43 5.94 12.85
CA HIS A 230 -13.84 4.66 12.32
C HIS A 230 -14.83 4.84 11.16
N GLN A 231 -15.86 5.67 11.37
CA GLN A 231 -16.84 5.96 10.31
C GLN A 231 -16.18 6.59 9.07
N MET A 232 -15.26 7.53 9.26
CA MET A 232 -14.50 8.14 8.16
C MET A 232 -13.67 7.11 7.38
N VAL A 233 -13.02 6.17 8.09
CA VAL A 233 -12.20 5.11 7.46
C VAL A 233 -13.07 4.11 6.72
N VAL A 234 -14.20 3.71 7.30
CA VAL A 234 -15.20 2.85 6.66
C VAL A 234 -15.72 3.49 5.36
N GLU A 235 -16.05 4.79 5.40
CA GLU A 235 -16.47 5.52 4.20
C GLU A 235 -15.40 5.50 3.10
N ALA A 236 -14.13 5.69 3.44
CA ALA A 236 -13.02 5.64 2.48
C ALA A 236 -12.87 4.25 1.84
N PHE A 237 -13.03 3.18 2.62
CA PHE A 237 -12.97 1.82 2.09
C PHE A 237 -14.21 1.43 1.30
N GLU A 238 -15.39 1.94 1.66
CA GLU A 238 -16.59 1.76 0.86
C GLU A 238 -16.44 2.43 -0.52
N GLN A 239 -15.87 3.64 -0.59
CA GLN A 239 -15.54 4.29 -1.86
C GLN A 239 -14.55 3.47 -2.69
N PHE A 240 -13.53 2.87 -2.04
CA PHE A 240 -12.59 1.96 -2.71
C PHE A 240 -13.32 0.74 -3.27
N TYR A 241 -14.18 0.09 -2.48
CA TYR A 241 -14.98 -1.04 -2.94
C TYR A 241 -15.83 -0.67 -4.17
N GLN A 242 -16.60 0.41 -4.07
CA GLN A 242 -17.53 0.83 -5.13
C GLN A 242 -16.81 1.18 -6.44
N ARG A 243 -15.67 1.85 -6.36
CA ARG A 243 -14.99 2.39 -7.55
C ARG A 243 -13.93 1.47 -8.12
N ASN A 244 -13.25 0.70 -7.28
CA ASN A 244 -12.13 -0.12 -7.70
C ASN A 244 -12.44 -1.61 -7.79
N ILE A 245 -13.38 -2.13 -6.97
CA ILE A 245 -13.67 -3.57 -6.91
C ILE A 245 -14.92 -3.94 -7.71
N THR A 246 -15.99 -3.17 -7.60
CA THR A 246 -17.26 -3.42 -8.31
C THR A 246 -17.06 -3.61 -9.83
N PRO A 247 -16.19 -2.88 -10.54
CA PRO A 247 -15.93 -3.11 -11.96
C PRO A 247 -15.48 -4.54 -12.28
N TYR A 248 -14.70 -5.19 -11.40
CA TYR A 248 -14.28 -6.57 -11.60
C TYR A 248 -15.43 -7.55 -11.43
N LEU A 249 -16.32 -7.31 -10.46
CA LEU A 249 -17.48 -8.17 -10.22
C LEU A 249 -18.44 -8.16 -11.39
N LEU A 250 -18.55 -7.02 -12.07
CA LEU A 250 -19.39 -6.87 -13.28
C LEU A 250 -18.78 -7.55 -14.50
N SER A 251 -17.48 -7.77 -14.53
CA SER A 251 -16.76 -8.40 -15.65
C SER A 251 -16.68 -9.92 -15.56
N VAL A 252 -16.86 -10.49 -14.36
CA VAL A 252 -16.88 -11.94 -14.17
C VAL A 252 -18.27 -12.46 -14.55
N ASP A 253 -18.31 -13.27 -15.61
CA ASP A 253 -19.56 -13.79 -16.20
C ASP A 253 -20.39 -14.55 -15.16
N SER A 254 -21.68 -14.24 -15.07
CA SER A 254 -22.65 -14.81 -14.11
C SER A 254 -22.87 -16.33 -14.28
N SER A 255 -22.23 -16.95 -15.26
CA SER A 255 -22.33 -18.38 -15.61
C SER A 255 -21.34 -19.29 -14.88
N GLN A 256 -20.29 -18.75 -14.28
CA GLN A 256 -19.44 -19.53 -13.37
C GLN A 256 -20.08 -19.46 -11.99
N ASN A 257 -20.56 -20.60 -11.47
CA ASN A 257 -21.10 -20.78 -10.13
C ASN A 257 -20.39 -19.85 -9.15
N ALA A 258 -21.13 -18.93 -8.54
CA ALA A 258 -20.67 -17.88 -7.66
C ALA A 258 -20.02 -18.46 -6.36
N SER A 259 -18.90 -19.14 -6.51
CA SER A 259 -17.95 -19.31 -5.44
C SER A 259 -17.43 -17.90 -5.14
N SER A 260 -17.51 -17.49 -3.89
CA SER A 260 -17.01 -16.21 -3.39
C SER A 260 -15.64 -15.88 -3.99
N LEU A 261 -15.54 -14.76 -4.71
CA LEU A 261 -14.28 -14.34 -5.30
C LEU A 261 -13.31 -13.91 -4.19
N SER A 262 -12.09 -14.44 -4.24
CA SER A 262 -11.06 -14.11 -3.25
C SER A 262 -10.54 -12.69 -3.49
N VAL A 263 -10.52 -11.86 -2.44
CA VAL A 263 -9.83 -10.58 -2.43
C VAL A 263 -8.73 -10.59 -1.38
N ALA A 264 -7.58 -10.02 -1.71
CA ALA A 264 -6.43 -9.95 -0.82
C ALA A 264 -5.78 -8.57 -0.88
N PHE A 265 -5.20 -8.14 0.25
CA PHE A 265 -4.70 -6.79 0.42
C PHE A 265 -3.24 -6.78 0.87
N VAL A 266 -2.47 -5.82 0.36
CA VAL A 266 -1.13 -5.51 0.85
C VAL A 266 -0.96 -4.02 1.06
N GLY A 267 -0.20 -3.65 2.07
CA GLY A 267 0.17 -2.27 2.39
C GLY A 267 -0.12 -1.88 3.83
N SER A 268 0.50 -0.78 4.24
CA SER A 268 0.40 -0.31 5.62
C SER A 268 -1.03 0.10 6.00
N ILE A 269 -1.78 0.69 5.09
CA ILE A 269 -3.18 1.09 5.35
C ILE A 269 -4.05 -0.15 5.53
N ALA A 270 -3.97 -1.12 4.64
CA ALA A 270 -4.71 -2.37 4.79
C ALA A 270 -4.42 -3.06 6.13
N HIS A 271 -3.14 -3.09 6.53
CA HIS A 271 -2.71 -3.75 7.78
C HIS A 271 -3.14 -3.01 9.04
N TYR A 272 -2.94 -1.67 9.10
CA TYR A 272 -3.24 -0.91 10.33
C TYR A 272 -4.73 -0.60 10.50
N PHE A 273 -5.52 -0.66 9.43
CA PHE A 273 -6.96 -0.47 9.42
C PHE A 273 -7.69 -1.76 8.99
N GLU A 274 -7.15 -2.93 9.36
CA GLU A 274 -7.69 -4.24 8.98
C GLU A 274 -9.15 -4.42 9.41
N GLN A 275 -9.51 -4.01 10.64
CA GLN A 275 -10.87 -4.19 11.16
C GLN A 275 -11.92 -3.42 10.33
N PRO A 276 -11.83 -2.10 10.08
CA PRO A 276 -12.79 -1.41 9.23
C PRO A 276 -12.74 -1.87 7.77
N LEU A 277 -11.57 -2.32 7.27
CA LEU A 277 -11.46 -2.89 5.94
C LEU A 277 -12.27 -4.19 5.82
N ARG A 278 -12.09 -5.14 6.76
CA ARG A 278 -12.88 -6.36 6.82
C ARG A 278 -14.37 -6.07 6.97
N GLN A 279 -14.75 -5.12 7.84
CA GLN A 279 -16.14 -4.73 8.02
C GLN A 279 -16.81 -4.36 6.69
N VAL A 280 -16.15 -3.57 5.85
CA VAL A 280 -16.68 -3.20 4.53
C VAL A 280 -16.81 -4.42 3.62
N PHE A 281 -15.73 -5.21 3.50
CA PHE A 281 -15.70 -6.28 2.49
C PHE A 281 -16.53 -7.51 2.88
N GLU A 282 -16.65 -7.84 4.17
CA GLU A 282 -17.45 -8.97 4.66
C GLU A 282 -18.96 -8.72 4.59
N GLN A 283 -19.39 -7.46 4.45
CA GLN A 283 -20.80 -7.13 4.15
C GLN A 283 -21.20 -7.52 2.73
N HIS A 284 -20.25 -7.69 1.83
CA HIS A 284 -20.47 -8.06 0.44
C HIS A 284 -20.27 -9.57 0.24
N HIS A 285 -21.35 -10.34 0.36
CA HIS A 285 -21.36 -11.83 0.36
C HIS A 285 -20.72 -12.50 -0.87
N HIS A 286 -20.38 -11.74 -1.92
CA HIS A 286 -19.70 -12.25 -3.12
C HIS A 286 -18.17 -12.24 -3.00
N LEU A 287 -17.62 -11.71 -1.92
CA LEU A 287 -16.19 -11.59 -1.69
C LEU A 287 -15.77 -12.30 -0.40
N THR A 288 -14.57 -12.88 -0.43
CA THR A 288 -13.92 -13.38 0.78
C THR A 288 -12.54 -12.74 0.91
N VAL A 289 -12.31 -12.03 2.02
CA VAL A 289 -10.99 -11.48 2.33
C VAL A 289 -10.06 -12.61 2.74
N SER A 290 -9.21 -13.06 1.81
CA SER A 290 -8.35 -14.23 2.01
C SER A 290 -7.11 -13.93 2.84
N GLN A 291 -6.51 -12.76 2.69
CA GLN A 291 -5.39 -12.31 3.52
C GLN A 291 -5.15 -10.81 3.44
N ILE A 292 -4.48 -10.29 4.46
CA ILE A 292 -4.01 -8.90 4.54
C ILE A 292 -2.54 -8.92 4.97
N LEU A 293 -1.66 -8.40 4.12
CA LEU A 293 -0.22 -8.34 4.38
C LEU A 293 0.24 -6.89 4.58
N LYS A 294 1.14 -6.66 5.53
CA LYS A 294 1.76 -5.34 5.72
C LYS A 294 2.71 -4.97 4.58
N ALA A 295 3.41 -5.96 4.02
CA ALA A 295 4.39 -5.80 2.94
C ALA A 295 4.46 -7.08 2.10
N PRO A 296 4.78 -6.99 0.79
CA PRO A 296 4.68 -8.13 -0.12
C PRO A 296 5.90 -9.08 -0.07
N MET A 297 7.03 -8.67 0.49
CA MET A 297 8.32 -9.38 0.35
C MET A 297 8.25 -10.86 0.68
N LYS A 298 7.62 -11.25 1.80
CA LYS A 298 7.49 -12.68 2.17
C LYS A 298 6.71 -13.49 1.14
N GLY A 299 5.64 -12.90 0.60
CA GLY A 299 4.83 -13.53 -0.45
C GLY A 299 5.59 -13.64 -1.77
N LEU A 300 6.36 -12.61 -2.14
CA LEU A 300 7.22 -12.63 -3.32
C LEU A 300 8.31 -13.69 -3.21
N VAL A 301 8.97 -13.80 -2.07
CA VAL A 301 9.94 -14.90 -1.82
C VAL A 301 9.25 -16.25 -2.03
N SER A 302 8.10 -16.48 -1.42
CA SER A 302 7.35 -17.73 -1.61
C SER A 302 6.97 -17.99 -3.07
N TYR A 303 6.57 -16.97 -3.81
CA TYR A 303 6.20 -17.08 -5.23
C TYR A 303 7.38 -17.54 -6.10
N HIS A 304 8.59 -17.03 -5.85
CA HIS A 304 9.78 -17.33 -6.65
C HIS A 304 10.50 -18.63 -6.28
N LEU A 305 10.06 -19.31 -5.22
CA LEU A 305 10.59 -20.63 -4.81
C LEU A 305 9.82 -21.80 -5.43
N HIS A 306 8.63 -21.55 -5.94
CA HIS A 306 7.70 -22.55 -6.51
C HIS A 306 7.33 -22.19 -7.94
#